data_88b4cb585260be5ff3d49d45ed7947db
#
_entry.id   88b4cb585260be5ff3d49d45ed7947db
#
_cell.length_a   1.000
_cell.length_b   1.000
_cell.length_c   1.000
_cell.angle_alpha   90.00
_cell.angle_beta   90.00
_cell.angle_gamma   90.00
#
_symmetry.space_group_name_H-M   'P 1'
#
loop_
_entity.id
_entity.type
_entity.pdbx_description
1 polymer ?
#
loop_
_entity_poly.entity_id
_entity_poly.type
_entity_poly.pdbx_seq_one_letter_code
_entity_poly.pdbx_strand_id
1 'polypeptide(L)'
;MDWCGPWRTWYKEHLFTPAQAVQQIKSGQRVVVAHACGEPSIILDALVAHAAQYENVEIIHMVAMGKAAYCQPQYDKNFHHNAFFLGGSTRAAAAEGRVDFTPVYFSEIPSLLREDLRPNVTLLQCSPPDAHGYVSLGVSVDYTKPAAEASDLVIAQVNQNMPRTLGDSFLHVTQIGCLVEADTPVIELAPPKIGDVERAIGENVASLVRDGDTLQLGIGAIPDAVLLFLKEKNDLGIHTEMFSDGVVELVEAGVITNKAKTLHRGQSVATFLMGTCRLYDYVNNNPAVAMYPVDYVNDPYVIGQNDNLVSINSCVQVDIMGQVVSTSAGLRQISGVGGQVDFVRGANLSKGGRAIMAMPSTTGKGKISKIVPFLDQGSAVTTTRNEVNYVITEYGIAKLKGKSLRQRAEALIRIAHPDFRDELTAEFRRRYPRDY
;
A
#
# COMPACT_ATOMS: atom_id res chain seq x y z
N MET A 1 -28.95 -9.90 32.86
CA MET A 1 -29.76 -9.74 31.63
C MET A 1 -28.87 -10.12 30.48
N ASP A 2 -29.09 -11.33 29.93
CA ASP A 2 -28.38 -11.74 28.72
C ASP A 2 -28.91 -10.91 27.55
N TRP A 3 -28.21 -9.89 27.19
CA TRP A 3 -28.41 -9.16 25.96
C TRP A 3 -27.95 -10.03 24.77
N CYS A 4 -28.70 -11.12 24.56
CA CYS A 4 -28.57 -11.89 23.33
C CYS A 4 -29.33 -11.15 22.23
N GLY A 5 -28.67 -10.16 21.60
CA GLY A 5 -29.27 -9.45 20.50
C GLY A 5 -29.58 -10.39 19.32
N PRO A 6 -30.50 -10.03 18.41
CA PRO A 6 -30.92 -10.85 17.26
C PRO A 6 -29.75 -11.20 16.30
N TRP A 7 -28.61 -10.56 16.41
CA TRP A 7 -27.43 -10.84 15.60
C TRP A 7 -26.84 -12.25 15.82
N ARG A 8 -27.01 -12.86 17.01
CA ARG A 8 -26.53 -14.23 17.27
C ARG A 8 -27.31 -15.28 16.49
N THR A 9 -28.62 -15.05 16.31
CA THR A 9 -29.46 -15.89 15.44
C THR A 9 -29.01 -15.74 13.99
N TRP A 10 -28.84 -14.50 13.52
CA TRP A 10 -28.31 -14.24 12.20
C TRP A 10 -26.97 -14.94 11.97
N TYR A 11 -26.02 -14.80 12.88
CA TYR A 11 -24.70 -15.42 12.78
C TYR A 11 -24.81 -16.93 12.59
N LYS A 12 -25.62 -17.62 13.40
CA LYS A 12 -25.81 -19.06 13.31
C LYS A 12 -26.48 -19.50 11.99
N GLU A 13 -27.45 -18.74 11.53
CA GLU A 13 -28.19 -19.05 10.28
C GLU A 13 -27.34 -18.78 9.03
N HIS A 14 -26.32 -17.93 9.13
CA HIS A 14 -25.44 -17.56 8.03
C HIS A 14 -24.03 -18.18 8.16
N LEU A 15 -23.87 -19.20 8.99
CA LEU A 15 -22.66 -20.01 9.02
C LEU A 15 -22.67 -20.99 7.84
N PHE A 16 -21.59 -20.94 7.06
CA PHE A 16 -21.37 -21.78 5.90
C PHE A 16 -20.00 -22.48 5.98
N THR A 17 -19.88 -23.65 5.37
CA THR A 17 -18.57 -24.19 5.03
C THR A 17 -17.97 -23.37 3.90
N PRO A 18 -16.63 -23.35 3.73
CA PRO A 18 -16.01 -22.64 2.60
C PRO A 18 -16.61 -23.00 1.25
N ALA A 19 -16.85 -24.31 1.01
CA ALA A 19 -17.46 -24.81 -0.22
C ALA A 19 -18.89 -24.28 -0.45
N GLN A 20 -19.72 -24.25 0.59
CA GLN A 20 -21.08 -23.72 0.49
C GLN A 20 -21.10 -22.19 0.25
N ALA A 21 -20.19 -21.46 0.90
CA ALA A 21 -20.09 -20.02 0.73
C ALA A 21 -19.72 -19.63 -0.70
N VAL A 22 -18.71 -20.28 -1.29
CA VAL A 22 -18.29 -19.97 -2.66
C VAL A 22 -19.34 -20.39 -3.72
N GLN A 23 -20.21 -21.36 -3.43
CA GLN A 23 -21.33 -21.72 -4.31
C GLN A 23 -22.38 -20.61 -4.50
N GLN A 24 -22.34 -19.56 -3.65
CA GLN A 24 -23.19 -18.37 -3.83
C GLN A 24 -22.69 -17.47 -4.95
N ILE A 25 -21.43 -17.61 -5.37
CA ILE A 25 -20.83 -16.85 -6.48
C ILE A 25 -21.31 -17.45 -7.81
N LYS A 26 -21.64 -16.59 -8.77
CA LYS A 26 -22.15 -16.97 -10.08
C LYS A 26 -21.18 -16.62 -11.19
N SER A 27 -21.21 -17.36 -12.30
CA SER A 27 -20.46 -17.01 -13.51
C SER A 27 -20.77 -15.60 -13.98
N GLY A 28 -19.75 -14.92 -14.49
CA GLY A 28 -19.83 -13.54 -14.96
C GLY A 28 -19.92 -12.46 -13.87
N GLN A 29 -19.90 -12.84 -12.59
CA GLN A 29 -19.92 -11.88 -11.49
C GLN A 29 -18.53 -11.27 -11.27
N ARG A 30 -18.53 -10.05 -10.72
CA ARG A 30 -17.35 -9.35 -10.22
C ARG A 30 -17.17 -9.61 -8.73
N VAL A 31 -16.02 -10.15 -8.37
CA VAL A 31 -15.63 -10.52 -7.00
C VAL A 31 -14.46 -9.62 -6.58
N VAL A 32 -14.63 -8.84 -5.54
CA VAL A 32 -13.55 -8.06 -4.91
C VAL A 32 -12.97 -8.84 -3.75
N VAL A 33 -11.65 -8.92 -3.68
CA VAL A 33 -10.92 -9.63 -2.62
C VAL A 33 -10.23 -8.63 -1.70
N ALA A 34 -10.33 -8.83 -0.39
CA ALA A 34 -9.66 -8.03 0.62
C ALA A 34 -8.13 -8.01 0.43
N HIS A 35 -7.50 -6.91 0.80
CA HIS A 35 -6.16 -6.52 0.45
C HIS A 35 -5.08 -7.19 1.31
N ALA A 36 -3.96 -7.50 0.68
CA ALA A 36 -2.69 -7.85 1.33
C ALA A 36 -2.81 -8.97 2.38
N CYS A 37 -2.37 -8.72 3.62
CA CYS A 37 -2.44 -9.70 4.71
C CYS A 37 -3.87 -10.00 5.18
N GLY A 38 -4.86 -9.20 4.76
CA GLY A 38 -6.30 -9.42 5.01
C GLY A 38 -6.95 -10.41 4.01
N GLU A 39 -6.19 -11.01 3.11
CA GLU A 39 -6.68 -11.98 2.12
C GLU A 39 -7.37 -13.18 2.79
N PRO A 40 -8.63 -13.53 2.42
CA PRO A 40 -9.38 -14.65 2.99
C PRO A 40 -8.96 -15.97 2.34
N SER A 41 -7.82 -16.51 2.72
CA SER A 41 -7.14 -17.61 2.04
C SER A 41 -7.95 -18.88 1.96
N ILE A 42 -8.74 -19.25 3.00
CA ILE A 42 -9.60 -20.45 2.99
C ILE A 42 -10.72 -20.30 1.96
N ILE A 43 -11.31 -19.12 1.85
CA ILE A 43 -12.37 -18.85 0.88
C ILE A 43 -11.80 -18.88 -0.55
N LEU A 44 -10.61 -18.29 -0.77
CA LEU A 44 -9.95 -18.32 -2.07
C LEU A 44 -9.51 -19.74 -2.48
N ASP A 45 -8.97 -20.52 -1.56
CA ASP A 45 -8.63 -21.92 -1.82
C ASP A 45 -9.91 -22.71 -2.20
N ALA A 46 -11.04 -22.48 -1.51
CA ALA A 46 -12.33 -23.11 -1.85
C ALA A 46 -12.86 -22.65 -3.22
N LEU A 47 -12.75 -21.35 -3.54
CA LEU A 47 -13.16 -20.80 -4.83
C LEU A 47 -12.43 -21.48 -5.99
N VAL A 48 -11.11 -21.59 -5.88
CA VAL A 48 -10.28 -22.25 -6.89
C VAL A 48 -10.53 -23.76 -6.96
N ALA A 49 -10.74 -24.44 -5.83
CA ALA A 49 -11.07 -25.85 -5.78
C ALA A 49 -12.40 -26.17 -6.50
N HIS A 50 -13.30 -25.22 -6.56
CA HIS A 50 -14.61 -25.35 -7.24
C HIS A 50 -14.63 -24.62 -8.60
N ALA A 51 -13.48 -24.32 -9.19
CA ALA A 51 -13.36 -23.54 -10.43
C ALA A 51 -14.25 -24.08 -11.58
N ALA A 52 -14.43 -25.39 -11.68
CA ALA A 52 -15.23 -26.03 -12.74
C ALA A 52 -16.70 -25.56 -12.81
N GLN A 53 -17.23 -24.96 -11.75
CA GLN A 53 -18.60 -24.43 -11.73
C GLN A 53 -18.71 -22.97 -12.23
N TYR A 54 -17.57 -22.31 -12.47
CA TYR A 54 -17.54 -20.91 -12.86
C TYR A 54 -17.10 -20.72 -14.31
N GLU A 55 -17.63 -19.69 -14.92
CA GLU A 55 -17.24 -19.19 -16.22
C GLU A 55 -17.10 -17.66 -16.12
N ASN A 56 -15.92 -17.13 -16.49
CA ASN A 56 -15.66 -15.68 -16.58
C ASN A 56 -16.03 -14.87 -15.32
N VAL A 57 -15.60 -15.33 -14.15
CA VAL A 57 -15.69 -14.54 -12.90
C VAL A 57 -14.54 -13.55 -12.87
N GLU A 58 -14.85 -12.25 -12.81
CA GLU A 58 -13.83 -11.22 -12.67
C GLU A 58 -13.37 -11.12 -11.21
N ILE A 59 -12.07 -11.27 -10.97
CA ILE A 59 -11.46 -11.13 -9.65
C ILE A 59 -10.73 -9.79 -9.58
N ILE A 60 -11.23 -8.86 -8.80
CA ILE A 60 -10.54 -7.61 -8.47
C ILE A 60 -9.77 -7.81 -7.16
N HIS A 61 -8.45 -7.69 -7.24
CA HIS A 61 -7.57 -7.83 -6.08
C HIS A 61 -6.36 -6.90 -6.24
N MET A 62 -6.08 -6.06 -5.25
CA MET A 62 -4.97 -5.12 -5.34
C MET A 62 -3.64 -5.85 -5.13
N VAL A 63 -3.23 -6.17 -3.92
CA VAL A 63 -2.01 -6.95 -3.64
C VAL A 63 -2.40 -8.33 -3.13
N ALA A 64 -2.23 -9.35 -3.96
CA ALA A 64 -2.37 -10.73 -3.55
C ALA A 64 -1.09 -11.19 -2.83
N MET A 65 -1.17 -11.41 -1.53
CA MET A 65 -0.06 -11.92 -0.70
C MET A 65 0.00 -13.44 -0.68
N GLY A 66 -1.13 -14.11 -0.89
CA GLY A 66 -1.21 -15.55 -0.98
C GLY A 66 -0.82 -16.09 -2.36
N LYS A 67 -1.38 -17.24 -2.70
CA LYS A 67 -1.01 -18.01 -3.90
C LYS A 67 -1.46 -17.38 -5.22
N ALA A 68 -2.49 -16.52 -5.21
CA ALA A 68 -3.19 -16.03 -6.40
C ALA A 68 -3.48 -17.15 -7.42
N ALA A 69 -3.92 -18.32 -6.93
CA ALA A 69 -4.06 -19.53 -7.74
C ALA A 69 -5.09 -19.37 -8.88
N TYR A 70 -6.04 -18.45 -8.73
CA TYR A 70 -6.98 -18.07 -9.78
C TYR A 70 -6.31 -17.45 -11.02
N CYS A 71 -5.04 -17.02 -10.93
CA CYS A 71 -4.25 -16.54 -12.08
C CYS A 71 -3.49 -17.65 -12.81
N GLN A 72 -3.64 -18.92 -12.44
CA GLN A 72 -2.94 -20.01 -13.11
C GLN A 72 -3.59 -20.35 -14.46
N PRO A 73 -2.81 -20.76 -15.48
CA PRO A 73 -3.29 -20.95 -16.86
C PRO A 73 -4.49 -21.89 -17.00
N GLN A 74 -4.58 -22.92 -16.15
CA GLN A 74 -5.68 -23.88 -16.20
C GLN A 74 -7.04 -23.28 -15.83
N TYR A 75 -7.06 -22.08 -15.22
CA TYR A 75 -8.27 -21.40 -14.78
C TYR A 75 -8.66 -20.18 -15.65
N ASP A 76 -8.01 -19.94 -16.78
CA ASP A 76 -8.25 -18.79 -17.65
C ASP A 76 -9.70 -18.65 -18.16
N LYS A 77 -10.44 -19.79 -18.25
CA LYS A 77 -11.86 -19.76 -18.60
C LYS A 77 -12.78 -19.48 -17.43
N ASN A 78 -12.30 -19.75 -16.23
CA ASN A 78 -13.08 -19.67 -15.00
C ASN A 78 -12.97 -18.29 -14.35
N PHE A 79 -11.73 -17.75 -14.31
CA PHE A 79 -11.42 -16.50 -13.63
C PHE A 79 -10.66 -15.55 -14.54
N HIS A 80 -11.01 -14.27 -14.45
CA HIS A 80 -10.30 -13.17 -15.09
C HIS A 80 -9.83 -12.21 -14.01
N HIS A 81 -8.52 -12.05 -13.85
CA HIS A 81 -7.98 -11.15 -12.82
C HIS A 81 -7.79 -9.74 -13.35
N ASN A 82 -8.43 -8.78 -12.71
CA ASN A 82 -8.22 -7.34 -12.91
C ASN A 82 -7.49 -6.77 -11.69
N ALA A 83 -6.21 -6.45 -11.85
CA ALA A 83 -5.35 -5.97 -10.79
C ALA A 83 -5.30 -4.44 -10.73
N PHE A 84 -5.33 -3.89 -9.52
CA PHE A 84 -5.01 -2.47 -9.28
C PHE A 84 -3.55 -2.29 -8.87
N PHE A 85 -2.89 -3.39 -8.50
CA PHE A 85 -1.48 -3.44 -8.16
C PHE A 85 -0.94 -4.86 -8.42
N LEU A 86 0.20 -4.99 -9.09
CA LEU A 86 0.82 -6.29 -9.34
C LEU A 86 1.80 -6.65 -8.21
N GLY A 87 1.51 -7.74 -7.52
CA GLY A 87 2.37 -8.33 -6.51
C GLY A 87 3.28 -9.45 -7.05
N GLY A 88 4.05 -10.07 -6.17
CA GLY A 88 4.95 -11.18 -6.53
C GLY A 88 4.21 -12.36 -7.15
N SER A 89 3.02 -12.67 -6.66
CA SER A 89 2.19 -13.81 -7.09
C SER A 89 1.49 -13.60 -8.45
N THR A 90 1.32 -12.33 -8.91
CA THR A 90 0.54 -12.00 -10.11
C THR A 90 1.37 -11.50 -11.29
N ARG A 91 2.62 -11.04 -11.05
CA ARG A 91 3.50 -10.46 -12.11
C ARG A 91 3.78 -11.40 -13.28
N ALA A 92 3.94 -12.70 -13.02
CA ALA A 92 4.19 -13.67 -14.09
C ALA A 92 2.98 -13.79 -15.02
N ALA A 93 1.78 -13.94 -14.46
CA ALA A 93 0.54 -14.01 -15.21
C ALA A 93 0.27 -12.71 -16.00
N ALA A 94 0.58 -11.55 -15.41
CA ALA A 94 0.47 -10.26 -16.10
C ALA A 94 1.46 -10.14 -17.29
N ALA A 95 2.69 -10.64 -17.13
CA ALA A 95 3.68 -10.66 -18.21
C ALA A 95 3.28 -11.58 -19.38
N GLU A 96 2.44 -12.58 -19.12
CA GLU A 96 1.87 -13.50 -20.11
C GLU A 96 0.54 -13.00 -20.70
N GLY A 97 0.07 -11.81 -20.30
CA GLY A 97 -1.18 -11.21 -20.78
C GLY A 97 -2.45 -11.85 -20.23
N ARG A 98 -2.37 -12.55 -19.09
CA ARG A 98 -3.53 -13.23 -18.43
C ARG A 98 -4.11 -12.42 -17.27
N VAL A 99 -3.57 -11.24 -17.02
CA VAL A 99 -4.06 -10.32 -15.99
C VAL A 99 -4.22 -8.95 -16.61
N ASP A 100 -5.38 -8.35 -16.44
CA ASP A 100 -5.61 -6.95 -16.76
C ASP A 100 -5.11 -6.07 -15.62
N PHE A 101 -4.76 -4.83 -15.97
CA PHE A 101 -4.35 -3.83 -15.01
C PHE A 101 -5.17 -2.56 -15.20
N THR A 102 -5.93 -2.19 -14.19
CA THR A 102 -6.68 -0.93 -14.15
C THR A 102 -5.89 0.12 -13.37
N PRO A 103 -5.36 1.18 -14.02
CA PRO A 103 -4.67 2.25 -13.33
C PRO A 103 -5.65 3.10 -12.53
N VAL A 104 -5.37 3.28 -11.24
CA VAL A 104 -6.18 4.05 -10.31
C VAL A 104 -5.33 4.52 -9.13
N TYR A 105 -5.58 5.71 -8.59
CA TYR A 105 -5.02 6.12 -7.31
C TYR A 105 -5.68 5.34 -6.18
N PHE A 106 -4.93 5.04 -5.12
CA PHE A 106 -5.48 4.20 -4.06
C PHE A 106 -6.67 4.87 -3.36
N SER A 107 -6.59 6.18 -3.15
CA SER A 107 -7.69 6.98 -2.60
C SER A 107 -8.98 6.94 -3.42
N GLU A 108 -8.89 6.67 -4.73
CA GLU A 108 -10.02 6.67 -5.67
C GLU A 108 -10.69 5.28 -5.81
N ILE A 109 -10.05 4.21 -5.32
CA ILE A 109 -10.62 2.84 -5.43
C ILE A 109 -12.03 2.74 -4.83
N PRO A 110 -12.33 3.32 -3.64
CA PRO A 110 -13.69 3.27 -3.10
C PRO A 110 -14.75 3.89 -4.02
N SER A 111 -14.48 5.04 -4.63
CA SER A 111 -15.43 5.65 -5.59
C SER A 111 -15.57 4.82 -6.87
N LEU A 112 -14.43 4.32 -7.40
CA LEU A 112 -14.44 3.41 -8.56
C LEU A 112 -15.30 2.16 -8.31
N LEU A 113 -15.21 1.57 -7.11
CA LEU A 113 -16.04 0.42 -6.73
C LEU A 113 -17.51 0.74 -6.51
N ARG A 114 -17.84 1.97 -6.07
CA ARG A 114 -19.24 2.38 -5.90
C ARG A 114 -19.91 2.75 -7.23
N GLU A 115 -19.16 3.29 -8.18
CA GLU A 115 -19.69 3.96 -9.38
C GLU A 115 -19.50 3.12 -10.65
N ASP A 116 -18.26 2.70 -10.95
CA ASP A 116 -17.90 2.10 -12.24
C ASP A 116 -17.73 0.57 -12.19
N LEU A 117 -17.09 0.06 -11.14
CA LEU A 117 -16.74 -1.36 -10.99
C LEU A 117 -17.48 -2.01 -9.82
N ARG A 118 -18.77 -1.72 -9.69
CA ARG A 118 -19.58 -2.22 -8.58
C ARG A 118 -19.45 -3.74 -8.40
N PRO A 119 -19.00 -4.20 -7.22
CA PRO A 119 -18.82 -5.62 -6.96
C PRO A 119 -20.18 -6.32 -6.74
N ASN A 120 -20.33 -7.53 -7.27
CA ASN A 120 -21.42 -8.40 -6.88
C ASN A 120 -21.10 -9.08 -5.53
N VAL A 121 -19.84 -9.46 -5.34
CA VAL A 121 -19.41 -10.17 -4.14
C VAL A 121 -18.10 -9.56 -3.61
N THR A 122 -18.03 -9.38 -2.29
CA THR A 122 -16.76 -9.09 -1.61
C THR A 122 -16.36 -10.26 -0.72
N LEU A 123 -15.13 -10.74 -0.92
CA LEU A 123 -14.49 -11.74 -0.08
C LEU A 123 -13.55 -11.05 0.88
N LEU A 124 -13.78 -11.20 2.18
CA LEU A 124 -12.95 -10.54 3.20
C LEU A 124 -12.61 -11.46 4.37
N GLN A 125 -11.68 -11.02 5.20
CA GLN A 125 -11.33 -11.64 6.46
C GLN A 125 -11.56 -10.65 7.59
N CYS A 126 -12.07 -11.13 8.74
CA CYS A 126 -12.40 -10.28 9.89
C CYS A 126 -12.17 -11.01 11.21
N SER A 127 -12.18 -10.25 12.31
CA SER A 127 -12.15 -10.78 13.67
C SER A 127 -13.48 -11.46 14.02
N PRO A 128 -13.53 -12.28 15.08
CA PRO A 128 -14.79 -12.69 15.69
C PRO A 128 -15.64 -11.47 16.08
N PRO A 129 -16.99 -11.61 16.11
CA PRO A 129 -17.87 -10.54 16.55
C PRO A 129 -17.71 -10.25 18.05
N ASP A 130 -17.81 -8.98 18.39
CA ASP A 130 -17.87 -8.55 19.79
C ASP A 130 -19.25 -8.82 20.43
N ALA A 131 -19.44 -8.38 21.69
CA ALA A 131 -20.69 -8.54 22.42
C ALA A 131 -21.92 -7.91 21.73
N HIS A 132 -21.68 -6.98 20.81
CA HIS A 132 -22.71 -6.23 20.08
C HIS A 132 -22.89 -6.69 18.62
N GLY A 133 -22.12 -7.69 18.17
CA GLY A 133 -22.20 -8.24 16.80
C GLY A 133 -21.32 -7.53 15.79
N TYR A 134 -20.37 -6.70 16.21
CA TYR A 134 -19.41 -6.05 15.30
C TYR A 134 -18.15 -6.86 15.15
N VAL A 135 -17.79 -7.15 13.91
CA VAL A 135 -16.50 -7.70 13.50
C VAL A 135 -15.56 -6.56 13.10
N SER A 136 -14.26 -6.70 13.37
CA SER A 136 -13.24 -5.78 12.84
C SER A 136 -12.64 -6.37 11.57
N LEU A 137 -12.42 -5.53 10.55
CA LEU A 137 -11.72 -5.91 9.33
C LEU A 137 -10.21 -6.10 9.57
N GLY A 138 -9.75 -5.82 10.80
CA GLY A 138 -8.41 -6.14 11.26
C GLY A 138 -7.33 -5.44 10.46
N VAL A 139 -6.54 -6.23 9.72
CA VAL A 139 -5.34 -5.75 9.03
C VAL A 139 -5.61 -5.08 7.68
N SER A 140 -6.84 -5.12 7.15
CA SER A 140 -7.19 -4.55 5.83
C SER A 140 -8.54 -3.88 5.86
N VAL A 141 -8.55 -2.58 6.11
CA VAL A 141 -9.76 -1.73 6.12
C VAL A 141 -9.94 -1.01 4.79
N ASP A 142 -8.90 -0.46 4.27
CA ASP A 142 -8.63 0.23 3.01
C ASP A 142 -9.83 0.35 2.04
N TYR A 143 -9.80 -0.33 0.89
CA TYR A 143 -10.95 -0.47 0.00
C TYR A 143 -11.87 -1.64 0.42
N THR A 144 -11.43 -2.48 1.33
CA THR A 144 -12.16 -3.68 1.78
C THR A 144 -13.52 -3.31 2.38
N LYS A 145 -13.55 -2.31 3.27
CA LYS A 145 -14.80 -1.83 3.86
C LYS A 145 -15.73 -1.19 2.82
N PRO A 146 -15.28 -0.22 1.99
CA PRO A 146 -16.12 0.32 0.91
C PRO A 146 -16.62 -0.73 -0.09
N ALA A 147 -15.79 -1.73 -0.42
CA ALA A 147 -16.21 -2.83 -1.28
C ALA A 147 -17.33 -3.67 -0.65
N ALA A 148 -17.19 -4.01 0.64
CA ALA A 148 -18.22 -4.75 1.36
C ALA A 148 -19.55 -3.97 1.42
N GLU A 149 -19.49 -2.65 1.63
CA GLU A 149 -20.66 -1.78 1.67
C GLU A 149 -21.33 -1.59 0.28
N ALA A 150 -20.57 -1.72 -0.81
CA ALA A 150 -21.05 -1.58 -2.18
C ALA A 150 -21.53 -2.90 -2.81
N SER A 151 -21.22 -4.04 -2.23
CA SER A 151 -21.50 -5.37 -2.77
C SER A 151 -22.94 -5.84 -2.52
N ASP A 152 -23.44 -6.68 -3.43
CA ASP A 152 -24.71 -7.38 -3.23
C ASP A 152 -24.58 -8.51 -2.20
N LEU A 153 -23.39 -9.11 -2.06
CA LEU A 153 -23.09 -10.19 -1.13
C LEU A 153 -21.70 -10.02 -0.53
N VAL A 154 -21.61 -10.16 0.79
CA VAL A 154 -20.34 -10.24 1.52
C VAL A 154 -20.14 -11.66 2.05
N ILE A 155 -18.99 -12.26 1.72
CA ILE A 155 -18.54 -13.55 2.24
C ILE A 155 -17.31 -13.29 3.12
N ALA A 156 -17.42 -13.57 4.42
CA ALA A 156 -16.38 -13.26 5.39
C ALA A 156 -15.76 -14.52 6.01
N GLN A 157 -14.44 -14.59 5.97
CA GLN A 157 -13.65 -15.52 6.80
C GLN A 157 -13.50 -14.91 8.19
N VAL A 158 -14.24 -15.44 9.15
CA VAL A 158 -14.18 -15.01 10.57
C VAL A 158 -13.04 -15.75 11.23
N ASN A 159 -11.90 -15.09 11.40
CA ASN A 159 -10.68 -15.71 11.88
C ASN A 159 -10.37 -15.31 13.32
N GLN A 160 -10.16 -16.32 14.19
CA GLN A 160 -9.81 -16.11 15.60
C GLN A 160 -8.49 -15.34 15.79
N ASN A 161 -7.57 -15.42 14.81
CA ASN A 161 -6.27 -14.77 14.85
C ASN A 161 -6.25 -13.36 14.23
N MET A 162 -7.39 -12.89 13.66
CA MET A 162 -7.47 -11.54 13.12
C MET A 162 -7.52 -10.52 14.25
N PRO A 163 -6.57 -9.56 14.35
CA PRO A 163 -6.59 -8.55 15.39
C PRO A 163 -7.85 -7.68 15.28
N ARG A 164 -8.39 -7.30 16.42
CA ARG A 164 -9.47 -6.33 16.49
C ARG A 164 -8.88 -4.92 16.46
N THR A 165 -8.75 -4.35 15.29
CA THR A 165 -8.31 -2.95 15.11
C THR A 165 -9.47 -1.99 15.32
N LEU A 166 -9.15 -0.76 15.74
CA LEU A 166 -10.10 0.28 16.08
C LEU A 166 -10.11 1.39 15.02
N GLY A 167 -11.00 2.35 15.16
CA GLY A 167 -11.28 3.38 14.17
C GLY A 167 -12.55 3.08 13.38
N ASP A 168 -12.57 3.34 12.09
CA ASP A 168 -13.69 3.01 11.20
C ASP A 168 -13.45 1.65 10.50
N SER A 169 -13.19 0.60 11.28
CA SER A 169 -12.78 -0.74 10.84
C SER A 169 -13.86 -1.81 10.99
N PHE A 170 -15.09 -1.45 11.33
CA PHE A 170 -16.12 -2.39 11.73
C PHE A 170 -17.20 -2.60 10.68
N LEU A 171 -17.70 -3.84 10.63
CA LEU A 171 -18.97 -4.22 10.02
C LEU A 171 -19.82 -4.93 11.07
N HIS A 172 -21.15 -4.76 11.01
CA HIS A 172 -22.05 -5.57 11.81
C HIS A 172 -22.32 -6.89 11.09
N VAL A 173 -22.43 -8.01 11.83
CA VAL A 173 -22.60 -9.35 11.22
C VAL A 173 -23.82 -9.46 10.31
N THR A 174 -24.85 -8.66 10.51
CA THR A 174 -26.04 -8.63 9.63
C THR A 174 -25.79 -8.01 8.25
N GLN A 175 -24.62 -7.41 8.04
CA GLN A 175 -24.17 -6.93 6.71
C GLN A 175 -23.42 -8.04 5.93
N ILE A 176 -23.20 -9.21 6.56
CA ILE A 176 -22.46 -10.33 6.00
C ILE A 176 -23.44 -11.44 5.67
N GLY A 177 -23.48 -11.82 4.40
CA GLY A 177 -24.39 -12.85 3.91
C GLY A 177 -23.89 -14.29 4.11
N CYS A 178 -22.56 -14.49 4.14
CA CYS A 178 -21.97 -15.80 4.43
C CYS A 178 -20.79 -15.64 5.40
N LEU A 179 -20.85 -16.34 6.53
CA LEU A 179 -19.82 -16.37 7.56
C LEU A 179 -19.11 -17.73 7.51
N VAL A 180 -17.78 -17.72 7.43
CA VAL A 180 -16.95 -18.92 7.40
C VAL A 180 -15.97 -18.84 8.56
N GLU A 181 -16.16 -19.67 9.58
CA GLU A 181 -15.26 -19.69 10.74
C GLU A 181 -13.91 -20.28 10.37
N ALA A 182 -12.85 -19.66 10.89
CA ALA A 182 -11.46 -20.03 10.66
C ALA A 182 -10.62 -19.84 11.93
N ASP A 183 -9.61 -20.69 12.05
CA ASP A 183 -8.55 -20.58 13.05
C ASP A 183 -7.23 -20.83 12.32
N THR A 184 -6.80 -19.83 11.57
CA THR A 184 -5.56 -19.89 10.76
C THR A 184 -4.70 -18.67 11.03
N PRO A 185 -3.37 -18.79 10.95
CA PRO A 185 -2.51 -17.63 11.04
C PRO A 185 -2.89 -16.58 10.00
N VAL A 186 -2.89 -15.30 10.40
CA VAL A 186 -2.96 -14.19 9.46
C VAL A 186 -1.66 -14.17 8.65
N ILE A 187 -1.70 -13.83 7.38
CA ILE A 187 -0.51 -13.78 6.52
C ILE A 187 0.48 -12.77 7.12
N GLU A 188 1.74 -13.18 7.22
CA GLU A 188 2.82 -12.34 7.73
C GLU A 188 3.77 -11.89 6.62
N LEU A 189 4.32 -10.69 6.78
CA LEU A 189 5.41 -10.16 5.96
C LEU A 189 6.62 -9.93 6.86
N ALA A 190 7.64 -10.78 6.71
CA ALA A 190 8.88 -10.61 7.45
C ALA A 190 9.66 -9.37 6.99
N PRO A 191 10.33 -8.63 7.90
CA PRO A 191 11.18 -7.52 7.55
C PRO A 191 12.28 -7.93 6.56
N PRO A 192 12.58 -7.12 5.53
CA PRO A 192 13.63 -7.40 4.57
C PRO A 192 15.03 -7.22 5.18
N LYS A 193 16.02 -7.82 4.56
CA LYS A 193 17.43 -7.54 4.90
C LYS A 193 17.82 -6.15 4.42
N ILE A 194 18.45 -5.37 5.28
CA ILE A 194 18.93 -4.02 5.00
C ILE A 194 20.43 -4.11 4.68
N GLY A 195 20.81 -3.72 3.46
CA GLY A 195 22.20 -3.63 3.02
C GLY A 195 22.81 -2.24 3.26
N ASP A 196 24.09 -2.07 2.86
CA ASP A 196 24.81 -0.81 3.06
C ASP A 196 24.23 0.33 2.21
N VAL A 197 23.75 0.03 1.01
CA VAL A 197 23.09 1.02 0.13
C VAL A 197 21.81 1.54 0.78
N GLU A 198 20.96 0.66 1.27
CA GLU A 198 19.71 1.02 1.94
C GLU A 198 19.99 1.79 3.25
N ARG A 199 21.06 1.45 3.99
CA ARG A 199 21.50 2.20 5.18
C ARG A 199 21.88 3.63 4.83
N ALA A 200 22.72 3.84 3.80
CA ALA A 200 23.14 5.17 3.37
C ALA A 200 21.94 6.02 2.89
N ILE A 201 20.98 5.41 2.18
CA ILE A 201 19.74 6.07 1.79
C ILE A 201 18.91 6.42 3.02
N GLY A 202 18.77 5.46 3.97
CA GLY A 202 18.03 5.66 5.21
C GLY A 202 18.56 6.81 6.05
N GLU A 203 19.89 6.93 6.19
CA GLU A 203 20.55 8.04 6.87
C GLU A 203 20.28 9.40 6.19
N ASN A 204 20.41 9.44 4.85
CA ASN A 204 20.12 10.64 4.07
C ASN A 204 18.64 11.08 4.23
N VAL A 205 17.70 10.14 4.19
CA VAL A 205 16.26 10.43 4.38
C VAL A 205 16.01 10.92 5.81
N ALA A 206 16.55 10.23 6.83
CA ALA A 206 16.36 10.59 8.24
C ALA A 206 16.93 11.98 8.58
N SER A 207 17.95 12.45 7.85
CA SER A 207 18.49 13.82 8.01
C SER A 207 17.47 14.91 7.65
N LEU A 208 16.45 14.60 6.85
CA LEU A 208 15.35 15.50 6.49
C LEU A 208 14.19 15.42 7.47
N VAL A 209 14.14 14.43 8.34
CA VAL A 209 13.11 14.27 9.38
C VAL A 209 13.48 15.09 10.62
N ARG A 210 12.53 15.82 11.17
CA ARG A 210 12.66 16.67 12.34
C ARG A 210 11.77 16.16 13.48
N ASP A 211 12.08 16.55 14.70
CA ASP A 211 11.20 16.31 15.83
C ASP A 211 9.80 16.89 15.57
N GLY A 212 8.78 16.13 15.95
CA GLY A 212 7.39 16.50 15.75
C GLY A 212 6.84 16.29 14.34
N ASP A 213 7.64 15.81 13.38
CA ASP A 213 7.15 15.50 12.03
C ASP A 213 6.12 14.35 12.06
N THR A 214 5.17 14.41 11.13
CA THR A 214 4.24 13.31 10.86
C THR A 214 4.73 12.52 9.65
N LEU A 215 4.85 11.20 9.76
CA LEU A 215 5.47 10.36 8.75
C LEU A 215 4.43 9.52 8.00
N GLN A 216 4.65 9.38 6.70
CA GLN A 216 4.14 8.28 5.87
C GLN A 216 5.33 7.47 5.38
N LEU A 217 5.27 6.18 5.57
CA LEU A 217 6.29 5.20 5.22
C LEU A 217 5.68 4.07 4.41
N GLY A 218 6.40 3.58 3.39
CA GLY A 218 6.08 2.34 2.69
C GLY A 218 6.66 1.11 3.40
N ILE A 219 6.69 0.00 2.69
CA ILE A 219 7.38 -1.25 3.07
C ILE A 219 8.66 -1.41 2.28
N GLY A 220 9.57 -2.24 2.79
CA GLY A 220 10.79 -2.66 2.12
C GLY A 220 12.06 -2.13 2.79
N ALA A 221 13.20 -2.50 2.23
CA ALA A 221 14.49 -2.27 2.86
C ALA A 221 14.82 -0.78 3.08
N ILE A 222 14.36 0.12 2.21
CA ILE A 222 14.60 1.58 2.37
C ILE A 222 13.78 2.16 3.50
N PRO A 223 12.43 2.02 3.56
CA PRO A 223 11.65 2.49 4.70
C PRO A 223 12.13 1.93 6.05
N ASP A 224 12.44 0.62 6.10
CA ASP A 224 12.94 0.00 7.33
C ASP A 224 14.33 0.54 7.71
N ALA A 225 15.20 0.84 6.72
CA ALA A 225 16.48 1.51 6.97
C ALA A 225 16.28 2.93 7.53
N VAL A 226 15.30 3.69 7.04
CA VAL A 226 14.97 5.02 7.59
C VAL A 226 14.62 4.92 9.06
N LEU A 227 13.76 3.96 9.45
CA LEU A 227 13.32 3.79 10.84
C LEU A 227 14.50 3.54 11.80
N LEU A 228 15.59 2.87 11.36
CA LEU A 228 16.79 2.67 12.17
C LEU A 228 17.45 3.98 12.61
N PHE A 229 17.41 5.02 11.76
CA PHE A 229 18.05 6.32 12.01
C PHE A 229 17.12 7.36 12.67
N LEU A 230 15.87 6.96 12.99
CA LEU A 230 14.92 7.85 13.66
C LEU A 230 14.90 7.71 15.19
N LYS A 231 15.67 6.78 15.76
CA LYS A 231 15.65 6.46 17.21
C LYS A 231 16.01 7.65 18.13
N GLU A 232 16.72 8.65 17.60
CA GLU A 232 17.08 9.87 18.35
C GLU A 232 16.11 11.03 18.13
N LYS A 233 15.05 10.83 17.35
CA LYS A 233 14.01 11.85 17.14
C LYS A 233 12.98 11.82 18.27
N ASN A 234 12.24 12.93 18.39
CA ASN A 234 11.27 13.10 19.45
C ASN A 234 9.89 13.45 18.86
N ASP A 235 8.85 12.93 19.52
CA ASP A 235 7.44 13.28 19.28
C ASP A 235 6.98 13.13 17.82
N LEU A 236 7.52 12.15 17.08
CA LEU A 236 7.07 11.84 15.76
C LEU A 236 5.61 11.35 15.76
N GLY A 237 4.91 11.56 14.65
CA GLY A 237 3.56 11.09 14.41
C GLY A 237 3.48 10.17 13.19
N ILE A 238 2.39 9.39 13.11
CA ILE A 238 2.09 8.51 11.98
C ILE A 238 0.74 8.86 11.37
N HIS A 239 0.74 9.16 10.08
CA HIS A 239 -0.41 9.16 9.19
C HIS A 239 0.05 8.53 7.88
N THR A 240 -0.29 7.28 7.68
CA THR A 240 0.32 6.47 6.63
C THR A 240 -0.72 5.55 5.99
N GLU A 241 -0.49 5.18 4.76
CA GLU A 241 -1.24 4.12 4.10
C GLU A 241 -1.02 2.79 4.83
N MET A 242 0.22 2.41 5.01
CA MET A 242 0.65 1.13 5.54
C MET A 242 1.44 1.30 6.83
N PHE A 243 1.22 0.41 7.78
CA PHE A 243 1.88 0.36 9.08
C PHE A 243 2.66 -0.97 9.21
N SER A 244 3.90 -0.93 9.67
CA SER A 244 4.81 -2.10 9.75
C SER A 244 5.41 -2.28 11.15
N ASP A 245 6.09 -3.41 11.38
CA ASP A 245 6.76 -3.73 12.66
C ASP A 245 7.77 -2.65 13.10
N GLY A 246 8.50 -2.04 12.16
CA GLY A 246 9.48 -1.01 12.48
C GLY A 246 8.86 0.23 13.14
N VAL A 247 7.59 0.53 12.86
CA VAL A 247 6.87 1.61 13.54
C VAL A 247 6.58 1.22 15.00
N VAL A 248 6.24 -0.04 15.28
CA VAL A 248 6.01 -0.53 16.65
C VAL A 248 7.26 -0.33 17.50
N GLU A 249 8.47 -0.63 16.95
CA GLU A 249 9.74 -0.43 17.66
C GLU A 249 9.94 1.03 18.08
N LEU A 250 9.62 1.98 17.22
CA LEU A 250 9.76 3.41 17.52
C LEU A 250 8.69 3.92 18.51
N VAL A 251 7.50 3.33 18.51
CA VAL A 251 6.48 3.62 19.51
C VAL A 251 6.93 3.12 20.90
N GLU A 252 7.38 1.88 20.99
CA GLU A 252 7.89 1.28 22.22
C GLU A 252 9.11 2.03 22.77
N ALA A 253 9.96 2.57 21.89
CA ALA A 253 11.09 3.43 22.25
C ALA A 253 10.69 4.86 22.66
N GLY A 254 9.39 5.23 22.56
CA GLY A 254 8.91 6.58 22.90
C GLY A 254 9.22 7.65 21.85
N VAL A 255 9.71 7.28 20.68
CA VAL A 255 10.02 8.19 19.56
C VAL A 255 8.74 8.65 18.86
N ILE A 256 7.83 7.72 18.60
CA ILE A 256 6.51 8.00 18.02
C ILE A 256 5.49 8.12 19.14
N THR A 257 5.07 9.33 19.42
CA THR A 257 4.08 9.66 20.45
C THR A 257 2.76 10.19 19.89
N ASN A 258 2.77 10.59 18.62
CA ASN A 258 1.65 11.27 17.96
C ASN A 258 1.20 12.58 18.63
N LYS A 259 1.91 13.11 19.63
CA LYS A 259 1.52 14.30 20.40
C LYS A 259 1.59 15.57 19.59
N ALA A 260 2.54 15.66 18.65
CA ALA A 260 2.77 16.81 17.81
C ALA A 260 1.86 16.86 16.56
N LYS A 261 1.14 15.79 16.24
CA LYS A 261 0.21 15.76 15.10
C LYS A 261 -0.83 16.84 15.16
N THR A 262 -1.19 17.42 14.02
CA THR A 262 -2.28 18.38 13.90
C THR A 262 -3.63 17.69 13.85
N LEU A 263 -3.74 16.60 13.09
CA LEU A 263 -4.93 15.76 12.95
C LEU A 263 -4.73 14.43 13.68
N HIS A 264 -5.74 13.91 14.38
CA HIS A 264 -5.67 12.68 15.18
C HIS A 264 -4.52 12.66 16.19
N ARG A 265 -4.42 13.70 17.02
CA ARG A 265 -3.40 13.78 18.09
C ARG A 265 -3.47 12.56 19.01
N GLY A 266 -2.31 11.98 19.29
CA GLY A 266 -2.20 10.81 20.17
C GLY A 266 -2.52 9.48 19.49
N GLN A 267 -2.85 9.49 18.19
CA GLN A 267 -3.16 8.27 17.45
C GLN A 267 -2.30 8.14 16.18
N SER A 268 -1.78 6.94 15.95
CA SER A 268 -1.29 6.52 14.64
C SER A 268 -2.48 6.20 13.74
N VAL A 269 -2.47 6.71 12.51
CA VAL A 269 -3.55 6.49 11.53
C VAL A 269 -3.00 5.68 10.37
N ALA A 270 -3.70 4.60 9.99
CA ALA A 270 -3.36 3.77 8.84
C ALA A 270 -4.61 3.19 8.17
N THR A 271 -4.44 2.59 6.99
CA THR A 271 -5.54 1.96 6.27
C THR A 271 -5.38 0.45 6.13
N PHE A 272 -4.14 -0.06 6.08
CA PHE A 272 -3.84 -1.50 6.17
C PHE A 272 -2.51 -1.76 6.88
N LEU A 273 -2.28 -3.02 7.26
CA LEU A 273 -1.14 -3.48 8.04
C LEU A 273 -0.43 -4.61 7.31
N MET A 274 0.90 -4.56 7.28
CA MET A 274 1.73 -5.67 6.79
C MET A 274 2.94 -5.83 7.70
N GLY A 275 3.04 -6.94 8.40
CA GLY A 275 4.11 -7.23 9.33
C GLY A 275 4.00 -8.63 9.90
N THR A 276 4.51 -8.82 11.09
CA THR A 276 4.50 -10.09 11.83
C THR A 276 3.44 -10.11 12.92
N CYS A 277 3.30 -11.24 13.61
CA CYS A 277 2.45 -11.36 14.80
C CYS A 277 2.70 -10.23 15.81
N ARG A 278 3.95 -9.73 15.94
CA ARG A 278 4.27 -8.61 16.84
C ARG A 278 3.44 -7.36 16.51
N LEU A 279 3.33 -7.02 15.23
CA LEU A 279 2.48 -5.91 14.79
C LEU A 279 1.01 -6.19 15.09
N TYR A 280 0.55 -7.41 14.80
CA TYR A 280 -0.86 -7.78 14.98
C TYR A 280 -1.26 -7.77 16.46
N ASP A 281 -0.40 -8.24 17.35
CA ASP A 281 -0.59 -8.16 18.80
C ASP A 281 -0.62 -6.70 19.29
N TYR A 282 0.28 -5.86 18.77
CA TYR A 282 0.35 -4.45 19.15
C TYR A 282 -0.92 -3.67 18.79
N VAL A 283 -1.51 -3.91 17.62
CA VAL A 283 -2.71 -3.18 17.18
C VAL A 283 -4.02 -3.73 17.72
N ASN A 284 -3.99 -4.93 18.30
CA ASN A 284 -5.20 -5.59 18.81
C ASN A 284 -5.81 -4.83 19.99
N ASN A 285 -7.04 -4.33 19.81
CA ASN A 285 -7.76 -3.49 20.80
C ASN A 285 -6.94 -2.28 21.30
N ASN A 286 -6.06 -1.72 20.48
CA ASN A 286 -5.20 -0.61 20.85
C ASN A 286 -5.80 0.75 20.41
N PRO A 287 -6.28 1.60 21.34
CA PRO A 287 -6.89 2.90 21.01
C PRO A 287 -5.87 3.93 20.49
N ALA A 288 -4.57 3.68 20.62
CA ALA A 288 -3.54 4.53 20.04
C ALA A 288 -3.35 4.31 18.52
N VAL A 289 -4.03 3.30 17.94
CA VAL A 289 -4.03 3.02 16.51
C VAL A 289 -5.46 3.11 15.99
N ALA A 290 -5.66 3.93 14.97
CA ALA A 290 -6.95 4.10 14.31
C ALA A 290 -6.85 3.74 12.83
N MET A 291 -7.66 2.76 12.42
CA MET A 291 -7.75 2.31 11.04
C MET A 291 -8.96 2.94 10.35
N TYR A 292 -8.76 3.43 9.13
CA TYR A 292 -9.83 4.05 8.35
C TYR A 292 -9.79 3.55 6.90
N PRO A 293 -10.90 3.66 6.14
CA PRO A 293 -10.92 3.44 4.70
C PRO A 293 -9.92 4.34 3.96
N VAL A 294 -9.49 3.87 2.79
CA VAL A 294 -8.41 4.50 2.04
C VAL A 294 -8.79 5.85 1.44
N ASP A 295 -10.05 6.07 1.12
CA ASP A 295 -10.57 7.36 0.66
C ASP A 295 -10.53 8.46 1.74
N TYR A 296 -10.29 8.09 3.01
CA TYR A 296 -10.00 9.03 4.09
C TYR A 296 -8.48 9.15 4.34
N VAL A 297 -7.80 8.02 4.55
CA VAL A 297 -6.37 8.04 4.93
C VAL A 297 -5.50 8.63 3.82
N ASN A 298 -5.81 8.28 2.57
CA ASN A 298 -5.04 8.68 1.40
C ASN A 298 -5.59 9.93 0.68
N ASP A 299 -6.67 10.54 1.18
CA ASP A 299 -7.14 11.80 0.62
C ASP A 299 -6.05 12.89 0.78
N PRO A 300 -5.54 13.48 -0.31
CA PRO A 300 -4.52 14.53 -0.23
C PRO A 300 -4.91 15.72 0.65
N TYR A 301 -6.20 16.05 0.73
CA TYR A 301 -6.67 17.14 1.60
C TYR A 301 -6.64 16.74 3.08
N VAL A 302 -6.97 15.49 3.42
CA VAL A 302 -6.86 14.97 4.79
C VAL A 302 -5.40 14.86 5.19
N ILE A 303 -4.55 14.30 4.33
CA ILE A 303 -3.10 14.19 4.54
C ILE A 303 -2.50 15.59 4.80
N GLY A 304 -2.87 16.59 3.98
CA GLY A 304 -2.37 17.95 4.03
C GLY A 304 -2.73 18.70 5.32
N GLN A 305 -3.71 18.23 6.09
CA GLN A 305 -4.06 18.80 7.40
C GLN A 305 -3.06 18.46 8.52
N ASN A 306 -2.18 17.47 8.30
CA ASN A 306 -1.06 17.25 9.20
C ASN A 306 0.09 18.17 8.82
N ASP A 307 0.41 19.16 9.66
CA ASP A 307 1.59 20.00 9.50
C ASP A 307 2.86 19.15 9.53
N ASN A 308 3.88 19.55 8.78
CA ASN A 308 5.19 18.86 8.69
C ASN A 308 5.10 17.39 8.26
N LEU A 309 4.17 17.04 7.39
CA LEU A 309 4.08 15.68 6.88
C LEU A 309 5.26 15.36 5.97
N VAL A 310 5.94 14.26 6.26
CA VAL A 310 7.04 13.71 5.46
C VAL A 310 6.56 12.43 4.79
N SER A 311 6.38 12.49 3.48
CA SER A 311 6.02 11.35 2.65
C SER A 311 7.29 10.70 2.08
N ILE A 312 7.49 9.41 2.33
CA ILE A 312 8.69 8.67 1.92
C ILE A 312 8.26 7.48 1.04
N ASN A 313 8.61 7.55 -0.22
CA ASN A 313 8.24 6.56 -1.22
C ASN A 313 9.46 6.10 -2.04
N SER A 314 9.39 4.89 -2.59
CA SER A 314 10.40 4.35 -3.48
C SER A 314 10.00 4.54 -4.95
N CYS A 315 10.99 4.55 -5.85
CA CYS A 315 10.75 4.62 -7.29
C CYS A 315 11.71 3.72 -8.09
N VAL A 316 11.32 3.47 -9.34
CA VAL A 316 12.08 2.62 -10.26
C VAL A 316 13.15 3.44 -10.99
N GLN A 317 12.77 4.62 -11.50
CA GLN A 317 13.62 5.42 -12.36
C GLN A 317 13.24 6.91 -12.27
N VAL A 318 14.24 7.79 -12.41
CA VAL A 318 14.05 9.25 -12.46
C VAL A 318 14.88 9.82 -13.61
N ASP A 319 14.28 10.66 -14.47
CA ASP A 319 15.04 11.37 -15.48
C ASP A 319 15.68 12.66 -14.92
N ILE A 320 16.63 13.24 -15.68
CA ILE A 320 17.33 14.46 -15.24
C ILE A 320 16.44 15.70 -15.15
N MET A 321 15.17 15.63 -15.55
CA MET A 321 14.17 16.70 -15.36
C MET A 321 13.34 16.50 -14.10
N GLY A 322 13.45 15.32 -13.46
CA GLY A 322 12.73 14.97 -12.24
C GLY A 322 11.36 14.30 -12.45
N GLN A 323 11.12 13.72 -13.63
CA GLN A 323 9.98 12.83 -13.85
C GLN A 323 10.27 11.47 -13.21
N VAL A 324 9.31 10.92 -12.48
CA VAL A 324 9.46 9.69 -11.68
C VAL A 324 8.60 8.57 -12.24
N VAL A 325 9.21 7.41 -12.45
CA VAL A 325 8.55 6.14 -12.76
C VAL A 325 8.63 5.22 -11.55
N SER A 326 7.48 4.66 -11.13
CA SER A 326 7.40 3.74 -10.00
C SER A 326 6.65 2.46 -10.32
N THR A 327 5.84 2.43 -11.37
CA THR A 327 4.90 1.34 -11.65
C THR A 327 5.29 0.42 -12.79
N SER A 328 6.23 0.87 -13.63
CA SER A 328 6.66 0.13 -14.83
C SER A 328 8.18 0.14 -15.02
N ALA A 329 8.67 -0.73 -15.89
CA ALA A 329 10.02 -0.72 -16.41
C ALA A 329 9.90 -0.91 -17.94
N GLY A 330 10.06 0.17 -18.69
CA GLY A 330 9.68 0.21 -20.10
C GLY A 330 8.18 -0.12 -20.26
N LEU A 331 7.85 -1.00 -21.16
CA LEU A 331 6.47 -1.47 -21.41
C LEU A 331 5.94 -2.45 -20.33
N ARG A 332 6.81 -2.95 -19.46
CA ARG A 332 6.42 -3.95 -18.47
C ARG A 332 5.83 -3.29 -17.24
N GLN A 333 4.55 -3.53 -16.96
CA GLN A 333 3.92 -3.18 -15.69
C GLN A 333 4.48 -4.08 -14.56
N ILE A 334 4.91 -3.50 -13.44
CA ILE A 334 5.55 -4.22 -12.32
C ILE A 334 4.85 -4.06 -10.97
N SER A 335 4.04 -3.01 -10.82
CA SER A 335 3.26 -2.73 -9.61
C SER A 335 2.02 -1.91 -9.96
N GLY A 336 1.45 -1.20 -9.02
CA GLY A 336 0.49 -0.12 -9.18
C GLY A 336 1.01 1.14 -8.51
N VAL A 337 0.27 2.24 -8.62
CA VAL A 337 0.68 3.50 -8.00
C VAL A 337 0.56 3.44 -6.47
N GLY A 338 -0.41 2.66 -5.95
CA GLY A 338 -0.75 2.70 -4.53
C GLY A 338 -1.10 4.12 -4.10
N GLY A 339 -0.68 4.49 -2.91
CA GLY A 339 -0.86 5.84 -2.37
C GLY A 339 0.32 6.79 -2.61
N GLN A 340 1.31 6.43 -3.42
CA GLN A 340 2.49 7.29 -3.63
C GLN A 340 2.11 8.72 -4.05
N VAL A 341 1.25 8.86 -5.06
CA VAL A 341 0.84 10.18 -5.57
C VAL A 341 -0.07 10.88 -4.59
N ASP A 342 -0.96 10.16 -3.91
CA ASP A 342 -1.83 10.71 -2.86
C ASP A 342 -0.99 11.40 -1.78
N PHE A 343 0.01 10.70 -1.24
CA PHE A 343 0.88 11.22 -0.19
C PHE A 343 1.85 12.30 -0.68
N VAL A 344 2.34 12.21 -1.91
CA VAL A 344 3.14 13.28 -2.51
C VAL A 344 2.32 14.58 -2.61
N ARG A 345 1.08 14.50 -3.07
CA ARG A 345 0.16 15.65 -3.14
C ARG A 345 -0.19 16.16 -1.76
N GLY A 346 -0.54 15.27 -0.83
CA GLY A 346 -0.82 15.63 0.55
C GLY A 346 0.36 16.31 1.24
N ALA A 347 1.59 15.80 1.07
CA ALA A 347 2.80 16.42 1.58
C ALA A 347 3.08 17.79 0.95
N ASN A 348 2.71 17.99 -0.32
CA ASN A 348 2.81 19.30 -0.97
C ASN A 348 1.77 20.32 -0.46
N LEU A 349 0.61 19.86 -0.01
CA LEU A 349 -0.44 20.68 0.64
C LEU A 349 -0.11 20.96 2.11
N SER A 350 0.58 20.04 2.79
CA SER A 350 0.95 20.17 4.20
C SER A 350 1.87 21.35 4.42
N LYS A 351 1.58 22.16 5.45
CA LYS A 351 2.46 23.25 5.89
C LYS A 351 3.77 22.66 6.42
N GLY A 352 4.89 22.98 5.76
CA GLY A 352 6.20 22.42 6.09
C GLY A 352 6.40 20.98 5.60
N GLY A 353 5.47 20.44 4.80
CA GLY A 353 5.52 19.10 4.27
C GLY A 353 6.65 18.85 3.27
N ARG A 354 7.07 17.60 3.15
CA ARG A 354 8.20 17.16 2.32
C ARG A 354 7.85 15.83 1.66
N ALA A 355 7.89 15.77 0.32
CA ALA A 355 7.72 14.56 -0.46
C ALA A 355 9.09 14.04 -0.93
N ILE A 356 9.44 12.83 -0.53
CA ILE A 356 10.72 12.20 -0.76
C ILE A 356 10.54 10.96 -1.64
N MET A 357 11.31 10.91 -2.75
CA MET A 357 11.52 9.74 -3.57
C MET A 357 12.90 9.17 -3.26
N ALA A 358 12.97 7.96 -2.73
CA ALA A 358 14.20 7.30 -2.34
C ALA A 358 14.44 6.04 -3.16
N MET A 359 15.65 5.87 -3.69
CA MET A 359 16.01 4.69 -4.49
C MET A 359 17.51 4.45 -4.48
N PRO A 360 17.99 3.21 -4.62
CA PRO A 360 19.38 2.97 -4.99
C PRO A 360 19.69 3.67 -6.33
N SER A 361 20.88 4.21 -6.48
CA SER A 361 21.27 4.90 -7.73
C SER A 361 21.34 3.97 -8.93
N THR A 362 21.51 2.65 -8.68
CA THR A 362 21.63 1.61 -9.72
C THR A 362 20.78 0.39 -9.40
N THR A 363 20.62 -0.47 -10.41
CA THR A 363 20.08 -1.82 -10.30
C THR A 363 20.94 -2.80 -11.10
N GLY A 364 20.58 -4.09 -11.13
CA GLY A 364 21.33 -5.08 -11.90
C GLY A 364 22.78 -5.25 -11.43
N LYS A 365 23.04 -5.21 -10.12
CA LYS A 365 24.39 -5.28 -9.52
C LYS A 365 25.30 -4.13 -9.98
N GLY A 366 24.76 -2.91 -10.02
CA GLY A 366 25.50 -1.70 -10.37
C GLY A 366 25.58 -1.42 -11.88
N LYS A 367 24.98 -2.24 -12.74
CA LYS A 367 25.12 -2.14 -14.20
C LYS A 367 24.14 -1.19 -14.88
N ILE A 368 23.06 -0.83 -14.21
CA ILE A 368 21.97 -0.03 -14.80
C ILE A 368 21.71 1.16 -13.89
N SER A 369 21.85 2.37 -14.43
CA SER A 369 21.51 3.60 -13.71
C SER A 369 20.01 3.75 -13.55
N LYS A 370 19.57 4.22 -12.38
CA LYS A 370 18.18 4.59 -12.12
C LYS A 370 17.93 6.10 -12.25
N ILE A 371 18.99 6.89 -12.33
CA ILE A 371 18.93 8.29 -12.78
C ILE A 371 19.38 8.30 -14.24
N VAL A 372 18.50 8.73 -15.14
CA VAL A 372 18.68 8.56 -16.59
C VAL A 372 18.50 9.86 -17.35
N PRO A 373 19.09 9.99 -18.55
CA PRO A 373 18.86 11.14 -19.43
C PRO A 373 17.39 11.24 -19.86
N PHE A 374 16.81 10.11 -20.22
CA PHE A 374 15.41 9.94 -20.65
C PHE A 374 14.83 8.71 -19.94
N LEU A 375 13.57 8.77 -19.58
CA LEU A 375 12.86 7.57 -19.12
C LEU A 375 12.86 6.49 -20.21
N ASP A 376 12.90 5.24 -19.80
CA ASP A 376 12.80 4.12 -20.73
C ASP A 376 11.53 4.23 -21.58
N GLN A 377 11.65 3.91 -22.85
CA GLN A 377 10.52 4.01 -23.79
C GLN A 377 9.35 3.12 -23.32
N GLY A 378 8.17 3.72 -23.26
CA GLY A 378 6.94 3.05 -22.79
C GLY A 378 6.74 3.07 -21.29
N SER A 379 7.67 3.61 -20.51
CA SER A 379 7.49 3.79 -19.06
C SER A 379 6.40 4.83 -18.76
N ALA A 380 5.53 4.53 -17.80
CA ALA A 380 4.51 5.45 -17.33
C ALA A 380 5.09 6.41 -16.27
N VAL A 381 4.96 7.72 -16.48
CA VAL A 381 5.28 8.72 -15.45
C VAL A 381 4.27 8.59 -14.31
N THR A 382 4.75 8.12 -13.17
CA THR A 382 3.90 7.91 -11.98
C THR A 382 3.72 9.20 -11.19
N THR A 383 4.84 9.92 -10.93
CA THR A 383 4.83 11.22 -10.26
C THR A 383 5.45 12.26 -11.18
N THR A 384 4.71 13.34 -11.42
CA THR A 384 5.14 14.37 -12.36
C THR A 384 6.30 15.19 -11.77
N ARG A 385 7.14 15.77 -12.64
CA ARG A 385 8.23 16.67 -12.22
C ARG A 385 7.74 17.89 -11.43
N ASN A 386 6.47 18.22 -11.51
CA ASN A 386 5.89 19.37 -10.81
C ASN A 386 5.61 19.05 -9.32
N GLU A 387 5.43 17.77 -8.99
CA GLU A 387 5.06 17.28 -7.66
C GLU A 387 6.26 16.82 -6.82
N VAL A 388 7.36 16.40 -7.48
CA VAL A 388 8.56 15.85 -6.80
C VAL A 388 9.34 16.93 -6.06
N ASN A 389 9.56 16.73 -4.74
CA ASN A 389 10.34 17.67 -3.94
C ASN A 389 11.79 17.24 -3.78
N TYR A 390 12.02 15.99 -3.36
CA TYR A 390 13.34 15.44 -3.11
C TYR A 390 13.50 14.10 -3.81
N VAL A 391 14.69 13.87 -4.35
CA VAL A 391 15.14 12.54 -4.78
C VAL A 391 16.40 12.22 -3.97
N ILE A 392 16.47 11.01 -3.42
CA ILE A 392 17.54 10.57 -2.53
C ILE A 392 18.09 9.24 -3.01
N THR A 393 19.41 9.15 -3.06
CA THR A 393 20.15 7.92 -3.29
C THR A 393 21.20 7.74 -2.18
N GLU A 394 21.98 6.68 -2.23
CA GLU A 394 23.14 6.46 -1.35
C GLU A 394 24.22 7.53 -1.52
N TYR A 395 24.21 8.29 -2.63
CA TYR A 395 25.17 9.38 -2.89
C TYR A 395 24.69 10.76 -2.42
N GLY A 396 23.50 10.87 -1.83
CA GLY A 396 23.03 12.11 -1.22
C GLY A 396 21.61 12.52 -1.59
N ILE A 397 21.33 13.80 -1.46
CA ILE A 397 20.01 14.43 -1.52
C ILE A 397 19.95 15.45 -2.66
N ALA A 398 19.02 15.28 -3.59
CA ALA A 398 18.69 16.27 -4.62
C ALA A 398 17.34 16.94 -4.27
N LYS A 399 17.36 18.19 -3.84
CA LYS A 399 16.16 19.02 -3.69
C LYS A 399 15.77 19.55 -5.06
N LEU A 400 14.56 19.27 -5.53
CA LEU A 400 14.07 19.68 -6.85
C LEU A 400 13.01 20.80 -6.80
N LYS A 401 12.19 20.85 -5.75
CA LYS A 401 11.16 21.89 -5.61
C LYS A 401 11.79 23.29 -5.60
N GLY A 402 11.24 24.18 -6.42
CA GLY A 402 11.73 25.57 -6.56
C GLY A 402 12.98 25.72 -7.45
N LYS A 403 13.46 24.64 -8.09
CA LYS A 403 14.63 24.69 -8.98
C LYS A 403 14.23 24.67 -10.46
N SER A 404 14.99 25.40 -11.28
CA SER A 404 14.89 25.33 -12.73
C SER A 404 15.28 23.93 -13.25
N LEU A 405 14.91 23.58 -14.49
CA LEU A 405 15.26 22.27 -15.07
C LEU A 405 16.78 22.06 -15.13
N ARG A 406 17.56 23.11 -15.39
CA ARG A 406 19.02 23.08 -15.32
C ARG A 406 19.51 22.70 -13.92
N GLN A 407 19.07 23.40 -12.92
CA GLN A 407 19.45 23.16 -11.51
C GLN A 407 19.00 21.78 -11.00
N ARG A 408 17.87 21.26 -11.53
CA ARG A 408 17.41 19.89 -11.23
C ARG A 408 18.34 18.85 -11.80
N ALA A 409 18.71 19.01 -13.08
CA ALA A 409 19.64 18.10 -13.75
C ALA A 409 20.98 18.04 -13.00
N GLU A 410 21.57 19.20 -12.65
CA GLU A 410 22.80 19.26 -11.87
C GLU A 410 22.68 18.58 -10.51
N ALA A 411 21.53 18.78 -9.81
CA ALA A 411 21.30 18.13 -8.52
C ALA A 411 21.17 16.62 -8.64
N LEU A 412 20.48 16.12 -9.67
CA LEU A 412 20.29 14.68 -9.91
C LEU A 412 21.59 14.00 -10.36
N ILE A 413 22.39 14.65 -11.23
CA ILE A 413 23.70 14.13 -11.64
C ILE A 413 24.62 13.94 -10.43
N ARG A 414 24.61 14.87 -9.46
CA ARG A 414 25.44 14.76 -8.24
C ARG A 414 25.14 13.52 -7.40
N ILE A 415 23.89 13.08 -7.37
CA ILE A 415 23.45 11.90 -6.60
C ILE A 415 23.34 10.62 -7.43
N ALA A 416 23.68 10.67 -8.73
CA ALA A 416 23.81 9.50 -9.57
C ALA A 416 25.07 8.69 -9.20
N HIS A 417 25.07 7.40 -9.55
CA HIS A 417 26.27 6.57 -9.40
C HIS A 417 27.44 7.17 -10.21
N PRO A 418 28.66 7.21 -9.66
CA PRO A 418 29.80 7.85 -10.32
C PRO A 418 30.00 7.42 -11.76
N ASP A 419 29.89 6.12 -12.06
CA ASP A 419 30.13 5.55 -13.38
C ASP A 419 29.20 6.08 -14.50
N PHE A 420 28.07 6.67 -14.13
CA PHE A 420 27.06 7.18 -15.08
C PHE A 420 27.02 8.72 -15.15
N ARG A 421 27.81 9.42 -14.32
CA ARG A 421 27.76 10.89 -14.28
C ARG A 421 28.25 11.55 -15.56
N ASP A 422 29.22 10.96 -16.22
CA ASP A 422 29.80 11.53 -17.49
C ASP A 422 28.76 11.48 -18.62
N GLU A 423 28.04 10.37 -18.76
CA GLU A 423 26.94 10.24 -19.74
C GLU A 423 25.82 11.25 -19.45
N LEU A 424 25.38 11.35 -18.18
CA LEU A 424 24.36 12.31 -17.76
C LEU A 424 24.82 13.76 -17.98
N THR A 425 26.11 14.05 -17.76
CA THR A 425 26.69 15.37 -17.96
C THR A 425 26.77 15.70 -19.46
N ALA A 426 27.09 14.74 -20.31
CA ALA A 426 27.10 14.94 -21.76
C ALA A 426 25.69 15.31 -22.26
N GLU A 427 24.66 14.58 -21.85
CA GLU A 427 23.26 14.90 -22.18
C GLU A 427 22.82 16.26 -21.59
N PHE A 428 23.24 16.57 -20.38
CA PHE A 428 22.98 17.87 -19.74
C PHE A 428 23.56 19.00 -20.60
N ARG A 429 24.83 18.91 -21.02
CA ARG A 429 25.47 19.92 -21.89
C ARG A 429 24.79 20.05 -23.25
N ARG A 430 24.32 18.95 -23.81
CA ARG A 430 23.56 18.97 -25.06
C ARG A 430 22.25 19.77 -24.94
N ARG A 431 21.53 19.63 -23.80
CA ARG A 431 20.28 20.36 -23.54
C ARG A 431 20.52 21.81 -23.15
N TYR A 432 21.59 22.08 -22.45
CA TYR A 432 21.92 23.40 -21.87
C TYR A 432 23.34 23.83 -22.28
N PRO A 433 23.50 24.22 -23.55
CA PRO A 433 24.84 24.48 -24.12
C PRO A 433 25.48 25.79 -23.63
N ARG A 434 24.75 26.64 -22.91
CA ARG A 434 25.29 27.89 -22.34
C ARG A 434 25.57 27.73 -20.86
N ASP A 435 26.80 28.07 -20.45
CA ASP A 435 27.13 28.23 -19.03
C ASP A 435 26.61 29.59 -18.56
N TYR A 436 26.00 29.65 -17.38
CA TYR A 436 25.59 30.87 -16.73
C TYR A 436 26.37 31.05 -15.43
#